data_02f61ae825f9793c2f855a3ccb4a1b4e
#
_entry.id   02f61ae825f9793c2f855a3ccb4a1b4e
#
_cell.length_a   1.000
_cell.length_b   1.000
_cell.length_c   1.000
_cell.angle_alpha   90.00
_cell.angle_beta   90.00
_cell.angle_gamma   90.00
#
_symmetry.space_group_name_H-M   'P 1'
#
loop_
_entity.id
_entity.type
_entity.pdbx_description
1 polymer ?
#
loop_
_entity_poly.entity_id
_entity_poly.type
_entity_poly.pdbx_seq_one_letter_code
_entity_poly.pdbx_strand_id
1 'polypeptide(L)'
;DQVARQDLEAERSKLATEYNQMQAKEQELLAESQTLERYTSMFQTFVDSLNNQIAAQNTLINKLTIDTEQRIVLYKALEDSLKTAAQQEVAHRINTHGSQV
;
A
#
# COMPACT_ATOMS: atom_id res chain seq x y z
N ASP A 1 0.79 45.60 -59.32
CA ASP A 1 2.00 46.05 -58.67
C ASP A 1 2.78 44.81 -58.15
N GLN A 2 3.95 44.59 -58.70
CA GLN A 2 4.77 43.41 -58.35
C GLN A 2 5.28 43.43 -56.93
N VAL A 3 5.58 44.60 -56.34
CA VAL A 3 6.07 44.73 -54.99
C VAL A 3 4.99 44.34 -53.98
N ALA A 4 3.78 44.79 -54.19
CA ALA A 4 2.64 44.43 -53.33
C ALA A 4 2.33 42.95 -53.41
N ARG A 5 2.46 42.35 -54.58
CA ARG A 5 2.24 40.92 -54.79
C ARG A 5 3.32 40.07 -54.10
N GLN A 6 4.57 40.50 -54.16
CA GLN A 6 5.68 39.83 -53.48
C GLN A 6 5.56 39.92 -51.98
N ASP A 7 5.12 41.05 -51.43
CA ASP A 7 4.89 41.25 -50.02
C ASP A 7 3.76 40.34 -49.49
N LEU A 8 2.68 40.21 -50.27
CA LEU A 8 1.58 39.33 -49.95
C LEU A 8 1.99 37.85 -49.96
N GLU A 9 2.81 37.45 -50.92
CA GLU A 9 3.32 36.10 -50.96
C GLU A 9 4.29 35.76 -49.81
N ALA A 10 5.13 36.73 -49.41
CA ALA A 10 6.02 36.61 -48.27
C ALA A 10 5.21 36.47 -46.97
N GLU A 11 4.18 37.26 -46.78
CA GLU A 11 3.28 37.14 -45.62
C GLU A 11 2.54 35.82 -45.62
N ARG A 12 2.01 35.41 -46.73
CA ARG A 12 1.32 34.13 -46.88
C ARG A 12 2.22 32.95 -46.52
N SER A 13 3.47 32.98 -47.01
CA SER A 13 4.47 31.95 -46.71
C SER A 13 4.80 31.93 -45.22
N LYS A 14 4.96 33.07 -44.61
CA LYS A 14 5.21 33.21 -43.18
C LYS A 14 4.05 32.64 -42.34
N LEU A 15 2.83 32.96 -42.69
CA LEU A 15 1.65 32.44 -42.02
C LEU A 15 1.50 30.94 -42.18
N ALA A 16 1.81 30.40 -43.36
CA ALA A 16 1.79 28.95 -43.59
C ALA A 16 2.82 28.24 -42.73
N THR A 17 4.01 28.82 -42.60
CA THR A 17 5.07 28.27 -41.73
C THR A 17 4.64 28.32 -40.26
N GLU A 18 4.09 29.42 -39.78
CA GLU A 18 3.59 29.52 -38.41
C GLU A 18 2.45 28.54 -38.15
N TYR A 19 1.54 28.38 -39.07
CA TYR A 19 0.46 27.39 -38.97
C TYR A 19 0.99 25.96 -38.83
N ASN A 20 1.95 25.59 -39.67
CA ASN A 20 2.53 24.27 -39.61
C ASN A 20 3.29 24.02 -38.31
N GLN A 21 3.99 25.03 -37.79
CA GLN A 21 4.68 24.96 -36.51
C GLN A 21 3.70 24.80 -35.36
N MET A 22 2.61 25.53 -35.36
CA MET A 22 1.56 25.43 -34.35
C MET A 22 0.89 24.06 -34.39
N GLN A 23 0.63 23.54 -35.59
CA GLN A 23 0.02 22.22 -35.76
C GLN A 23 0.95 21.12 -35.23
N ALA A 24 2.25 21.21 -35.52
CA ALA A 24 3.24 20.29 -34.98
C ALA A 24 3.32 20.36 -33.46
N LYS A 25 3.26 21.56 -32.90
CA LYS A 25 3.27 21.77 -31.45
C LYS A 25 2.01 21.22 -30.79
N GLU A 26 0.86 21.38 -31.42
CA GLU A 26 -0.40 20.80 -30.94
C GLU A 26 -0.30 19.27 -30.88
N GLN A 27 0.22 18.65 -31.91
CA GLN A 27 0.40 17.19 -31.93
C GLN A 27 1.39 16.72 -30.87
N GLU A 28 2.48 17.44 -30.66
CA GLU A 28 3.43 17.16 -29.60
C GLU A 28 2.79 17.23 -28.22
N LEU A 29 2.03 18.29 -27.94
CA LEU A 29 1.33 18.45 -26.68
C LEU A 29 0.26 17.39 -26.47
N LEU A 30 -0.43 17.00 -27.52
CA LEU A 30 -1.42 15.91 -27.45
C LEU A 30 -0.74 14.59 -27.08
N ALA A 31 0.39 14.29 -27.69
CA ALA A 31 1.17 13.08 -27.38
C ALA A 31 1.67 13.09 -25.93
N GLU A 32 2.17 14.24 -25.44
CA GLU A 32 2.58 14.41 -24.04
C GLU A 32 1.39 14.22 -23.10
N SER A 33 0.23 14.79 -23.42
CA SER A 33 -0.99 14.63 -22.64
C SER A 33 -1.40 13.17 -22.52
N GLN A 34 -1.37 12.42 -23.62
CA GLN A 34 -1.68 10.99 -23.61
C GLN A 34 -0.68 10.18 -22.79
N THR A 35 0.60 10.55 -22.84
CA THR A 35 1.64 9.92 -22.02
C THR A 35 1.39 10.16 -20.53
N LEU A 36 1.03 11.40 -20.16
CA LEU A 36 0.71 11.75 -18.79
C LEU A 36 -0.54 11.01 -18.28
N GLU A 37 -1.55 10.84 -19.12
CA GLU A 37 -2.73 10.05 -18.78
C GLU A 37 -2.37 8.59 -18.48
N ARG A 38 -1.48 8.00 -19.27
CA ARG A 38 -0.99 6.63 -19.02
C ARG A 38 -0.24 6.55 -17.69
N TYR A 39 0.62 7.51 -17.40
CA TYR A 39 1.35 7.55 -16.12
C TYR A 39 0.40 7.71 -14.96
N THR A 40 -0.61 8.56 -15.07
CA THR A 40 -1.63 8.74 -14.05
C THR A 40 -2.38 7.44 -13.78
N SER A 41 -2.78 6.73 -14.83
CA SER A 41 -3.41 5.40 -14.71
C SER A 41 -2.50 4.38 -14.03
N MET A 42 -1.22 4.34 -14.43
CA MET A 42 -0.25 3.45 -13.80
C MET A 42 -0.06 3.73 -12.32
N PHE A 43 0.08 4.99 -11.95
CA PHE A 43 0.23 5.39 -10.55
C PHE A 43 -1.02 5.07 -9.74
N GLN A 44 -2.21 5.26 -10.31
CA GLN A 44 -3.46 4.90 -9.64
C GLN A 44 -3.52 3.39 -9.36
N THR A 45 -3.17 2.56 -10.34
CA THR A 45 -3.09 1.11 -10.17
C THR A 45 -2.08 0.73 -9.09
N PHE A 46 -0.94 1.39 -9.07
CA PHE A 46 0.11 1.17 -8.07
C PHE A 46 -0.37 1.55 -6.66
N VAL A 47 -1.02 2.70 -6.52
CA VAL A 47 -1.59 3.15 -5.25
C VAL A 47 -2.66 2.17 -4.76
N ASP A 48 -3.53 1.70 -5.65
CA ASP A 48 -4.56 0.71 -5.30
C ASP A 48 -3.93 -0.60 -4.82
N SER A 49 -2.87 -1.04 -5.49
CA SER A 49 -2.11 -2.23 -5.08
C SER A 49 -1.48 -2.06 -3.69
N LEU A 50 -0.87 -0.91 -3.43
CA LEU A 50 -0.31 -0.60 -2.11
C LEU A 50 -1.37 -0.58 -1.02
N ASN A 51 -2.53 0.02 -1.29
CA ASN A 51 -3.65 0.04 -0.35
C ASN A 51 -4.15 -1.37 -0.03
N ASN A 52 -4.23 -2.24 -1.04
CA ASN A 52 -4.61 -3.64 -0.84
C ASN A 52 -3.57 -4.39 0.00
N GLN A 53 -2.28 -4.14 -0.21
CA GLN A 53 -1.21 -4.73 0.60
C GLN A 53 -1.27 -4.26 2.06
N ILE A 54 -1.52 -2.98 2.28
CA ILE A 54 -1.68 -2.42 3.63
C ILE A 54 -2.87 -3.06 4.33
N ALA A 55 -4.00 -3.19 3.65
CA ALA A 55 -5.18 -3.84 4.20
C ALA A 55 -4.91 -5.31 4.58
N ALA A 56 -4.20 -6.05 3.72
CA ALA A 56 -3.82 -7.42 4.00
C ALA A 56 -2.88 -7.53 5.20
N GLN A 57 -1.90 -6.64 5.31
CA GLN A 57 -0.98 -6.59 6.44
C GLN A 57 -1.70 -6.25 7.75
N ASN A 58 -2.64 -5.30 7.72
CA ASN A 58 -3.44 -4.96 8.89
C ASN A 58 -4.29 -6.14 9.37
N THR A 59 -4.88 -6.89 8.45
CA THR A 59 -5.61 -8.11 8.76
C THR A 59 -4.70 -9.14 9.43
N LEU A 60 -3.49 -9.32 8.91
CA LEU A 60 -2.52 -10.24 9.49
C LEU A 60 -2.07 -9.80 10.88
N ILE A 61 -1.79 -8.52 11.07
CA ILE A 61 -1.43 -7.95 12.38
C ILE A 61 -2.54 -8.18 13.40
N ASN A 62 -3.79 -7.93 13.02
CA ASN A 62 -4.93 -8.15 13.90
C ASN A 62 -5.07 -9.62 14.28
N LYS A 63 -4.89 -10.52 13.33
CA LYS A 63 -4.91 -11.97 13.59
C LYS A 63 -3.80 -12.39 14.53
N LEU A 64 -2.58 -11.92 14.30
CA LEU A 64 -1.43 -12.21 15.17
C LEU A 64 -1.62 -11.65 16.59
N THR A 65 -2.24 -10.48 16.71
CA THR A 65 -2.57 -9.88 17.99
C THR A 65 -3.54 -10.75 18.78
N ILE A 66 -4.62 -11.21 18.13
CA ILE A 66 -5.60 -12.11 18.75
C ILE A 66 -4.95 -13.43 19.12
N ASP A 67 -4.18 -14.04 18.24
CA ASP A 67 -3.49 -15.30 18.50
C ASP A 67 -2.52 -15.17 19.69
N THR A 68 -1.82 -14.04 19.79
CA THR A 68 -0.91 -13.76 20.90
C THR A 68 -1.66 -13.60 22.21
N GLU A 69 -2.78 -12.88 22.23
CA GLU A 69 -3.63 -12.74 23.40
C GLU A 69 -4.16 -14.09 23.89
N GLN A 70 -4.61 -14.94 22.97
CA GLN A 70 -5.06 -16.31 23.29
C GLN A 70 -3.93 -17.15 23.87
N ARG A 71 -2.72 -17.06 23.35
CA ARG A 71 -1.56 -17.75 23.89
C ARG A 71 -1.22 -17.31 25.30
N ILE A 72 -1.28 -16.02 25.56
CA ILE A 72 -1.04 -15.47 26.90
C ILE A 72 -2.06 -16.06 27.88
N VAL A 73 -3.33 -16.10 27.51
CA VAL A 73 -4.38 -16.70 28.35
C VAL A 73 -4.11 -18.19 28.61
N LEU A 74 -3.72 -18.94 27.56
CA LEU A 74 -3.40 -20.35 27.69
C LEU A 74 -2.17 -20.60 28.58
N TYR A 75 -1.11 -19.83 28.44
CA TYR A 75 0.08 -19.93 29.27
C TYR A 75 -0.21 -19.60 30.72
N LYS A 76 -1.04 -18.60 30.97
CA LYS A 76 -1.44 -18.26 32.33
C LYS A 76 -2.28 -19.35 32.96
N ALA A 77 -3.21 -19.92 32.23
CA ALA A 77 -4.02 -21.06 32.71
C ALA A 77 -3.15 -22.28 33.00
N LEU A 78 -2.16 -22.55 32.15
CA LEU A 78 -1.20 -23.64 32.37
C LEU A 78 -0.34 -23.40 33.61
N GLU A 79 0.17 -22.19 33.77
CA GLU A 79 0.93 -21.78 34.96
C GLU A 79 0.12 -21.99 36.24
N ASP A 80 -1.13 -21.50 36.23
CA ASP A 80 -2.03 -21.68 37.38
C ASP A 80 -2.33 -23.15 37.66
N SER A 81 -2.49 -23.97 36.63
CA SER A 81 -2.72 -25.40 36.75
C SER A 81 -1.49 -26.14 37.35
N LEU A 82 -0.29 -25.77 36.89
CA LEU A 82 0.96 -26.33 37.45
C LEU A 82 1.17 -25.92 38.90
N LYS A 83 0.86 -24.68 39.24
CA LYS A 83 0.94 -24.16 40.60
C LYS A 83 -0.02 -24.92 41.54
N THR A 84 -1.24 -25.14 41.07
CA THR A 84 -2.26 -25.89 41.84
C THR A 84 -1.81 -27.36 42.04
N ALA A 85 -1.28 -28.00 41.00
CA ALA A 85 -0.77 -29.36 41.08
C ALA A 85 0.38 -29.46 42.09
N ALA A 86 1.32 -28.50 42.06
CA ALA A 86 2.43 -28.47 43.03
C ALA A 86 1.94 -28.28 44.47
N GLN A 87 0.94 -27.43 44.68
CA GLN A 87 0.34 -27.23 46.02
C GLN A 87 -0.36 -28.49 46.49
N GLN A 88 -1.06 -29.21 45.64
CA GLN A 88 -1.73 -30.44 45.97
C GLN A 88 -0.72 -31.55 46.35
N GLU A 89 0.38 -31.63 45.64
CA GLU A 89 1.45 -32.59 45.92
C GLU A 89 2.08 -32.31 47.28
N VAL A 90 2.38 -31.06 47.59
CA VAL A 90 2.92 -30.66 48.90
C VAL A 90 1.93 -31.02 50.00
N ALA A 91 0.64 -30.71 49.84
CA ALA A 91 -0.38 -31.04 50.80
C ALA A 91 -0.49 -32.55 51.00
N HIS A 92 -0.40 -33.33 49.93
CA HIS A 92 -0.44 -34.78 50.02
C HIS A 92 0.77 -35.32 50.79
N ARG A 93 1.98 -34.82 50.58
CA ARG A 93 3.20 -35.20 51.30
C ARG A 93 3.10 -34.88 52.78
N ILE A 94 2.57 -33.71 53.12
CA ILE A 94 2.35 -33.30 54.52
C ILE A 94 1.39 -34.27 55.19
N ASN A 95 0.26 -34.58 54.54
CA ASN A 95 -0.74 -35.51 55.07
C ASN A 95 -0.15 -36.92 55.24
N THR A 96 0.60 -37.40 54.29
CA THR A 96 1.25 -38.74 54.38
C THR A 96 2.26 -38.75 55.51
N HIS A 97 3.06 -37.70 55.69
CA HIS A 97 4.01 -37.58 56.77
C HIS A 97 3.32 -37.50 58.14
N GLY A 98 2.28 -36.71 58.21
CA GLY A 98 1.47 -36.61 59.43
C GLY A 98 0.81 -37.92 59.82
N SER A 99 0.44 -38.75 58.86
CA SER A 99 -0.16 -40.08 59.09
C SER A 99 0.82 -41.13 59.60
N GLN A 100 2.10 -40.94 59.37
CA GLN A 100 3.16 -41.89 59.77
C GLN A 100 3.74 -41.63 61.15
N VAL A 101 3.40 -40.47 61.68
CA VAL A 101 3.78 -40.12 63.05
C VAL A 101 2.69 -40.46 64.01
#